data_d393d9de88d69e4dd7c0038be932ab0f
#
_entry.id   d393d9de88d69e4dd7c0038be932ab0f
#
_cell.length_a   1.000
_cell.length_b   1.000
_cell.length_c   1.000
_cell.angle_alpha   90.00
_cell.angle_beta   90.00
_cell.angle_gamma   90.00
#
_symmetry.space_group_name_H-M   'P 1'
#
loop_
_entity.id
_entity.type
_entity.pdbx_description
1 polymer ?
#
loop_
_entity_poly.entity_id
_entity_poly.type
_entity_poly.pdbx_seq_one_letter_code
_entity_poly.pdbx_strand_id
1 'polypeptide(L)'
;MKSRHDAWMLLLALVAAAGAAHAQSRSGGNPLEALPQINTPQKPSVTVQVAPQEVQVQALLARHLTPSSFQVEGVKSIPFEEISQRFTPLVGKDITIGQLIETANGVTKLYQERGYALSFAFVPAQTFEGGVVRVTVVEGYVANLKITGRPGAMEPKVRAIAAHIMADRPLRRATFERYVNTFGLLPGVTVKANVPPPQNTDGATTLELNVDRKPFNVSAGLNTNNPGLQGLFTVTENGLTSLGEQMSISALFPKGPNNQTYVSFNGAVPIGSNGLVTRLDASHYRGNPSVDQTVLPNVQRTVINDKLGLSASYPLMLSNQRSLLGTVSGYASHSEDRYQNQSTGATIGMRSQVRVLQMQFDYTSVQPKQVQKLSFNVAKAFDILGASKSGFTNLPGVIATNPASTTFVRTGATFVQTNEWPFKIGSTVQLTGQYSPDSLPSTEQISFGAQRFALGYQPGETSGDSGWGALLELNRAFAPGFTYLKNITPYIVYDMARVYLHSGTPVPRRLSSAGFGVRLTDSRFYNLDVSIAKPVGDAPIESASRSPRVNASFSYQLY
;
A
#
# COMPACT_ATOMS: atom_id res chain seq x y z
N MET A 1 -24.68 5.54 -26.15
CA MET A 1 -24.80 6.73 -25.26
C MET A 1 -25.91 6.61 -24.21
N LYS A 2 -27.07 5.99 -24.51
CA LYS A 2 -28.15 5.80 -23.52
C LYS A 2 -27.81 4.99 -22.27
N SER A 3 -26.98 3.94 -22.36
CA SER A 3 -26.65 3.07 -21.20
C SER A 3 -25.76 3.70 -20.13
N ARG A 4 -25.09 4.80 -20.41
CA ARG A 4 -24.27 5.53 -19.41
C ARG A 4 -25.13 6.37 -18.46
N HIS A 5 -26.24 6.92 -18.96
CA HIS A 5 -27.15 7.74 -18.13
C HIS A 5 -27.92 6.89 -17.12
N ASP A 6 -28.30 5.67 -17.47
CA ASP A 6 -29.09 4.79 -16.60
C ASP A 6 -28.25 4.27 -15.40
N ALA A 7 -26.95 4.03 -15.60
CA ALA A 7 -26.04 3.65 -14.51
C ALA A 7 -25.79 4.82 -13.52
N TRP A 8 -25.74 6.04 -14.01
CA TRP A 8 -25.60 7.24 -13.18
C TRP A 8 -26.87 7.55 -12.38
N MET A 9 -28.05 7.29 -12.96
CA MET A 9 -29.33 7.50 -12.25
C MET A 9 -29.55 6.48 -11.14
N LEU A 10 -29.14 5.23 -11.32
CA LEU A 10 -29.17 4.21 -10.25
C LEU A 10 -28.20 4.53 -9.11
N LEU A 11 -27.02 5.05 -9.42
CA LEU A 11 -26.03 5.50 -8.43
C LEU A 11 -26.53 6.71 -7.64
N LEU A 12 -27.14 7.69 -8.31
CA LEU A 12 -27.74 8.87 -7.68
C LEU A 12 -28.95 8.51 -6.81
N ALA A 13 -29.77 7.54 -7.22
CA ALA A 13 -30.91 7.08 -6.44
C ALA A 13 -30.48 6.33 -5.16
N LEU A 14 -29.40 5.54 -5.21
CA LEU A 14 -28.83 4.84 -4.03
C LEU A 14 -28.21 5.84 -3.03
N VAL A 15 -27.54 6.89 -3.53
CA VAL A 15 -26.97 7.96 -2.71
C VAL A 15 -28.05 8.84 -2.08
N ALA A 16 -29.15 9.11 -2.81
CA ALA A 16 -30.28 9.89 -2.30
C ALA A 16 -31.08 9.14 -1.21
N ALA A 17 -31.17 7.81 -1.29
CA ALA A 17 -31.82 7.00 -0.24
C ALA A 17 -31.03 6.95 1.09
N ALA A 18 -29.69 7.11 1.04
CA ALA A 18 -28.85 7.19 2.22
C ALA A 18 -28.87 8.59 2.91
N GLY A 19 -29.35 9.62 2.21
CA GLY A 19 -29.36 11.01 2.68
C GLY A 19 -30.46 11.38 3.69
N ALA A 20 -31.36 10.45 4.04
CA ALA A 20 -32.48 10.74 4.93
C ALA A 20 -32.20 10.55 6.44
N ALA A 21 -31.01 10.10 6.83
CA ALA A 21 -30.63 9.98 8.23
C ALA A 21 -29.89 11.24 8.70
N HIS A 22 -30.63 12.23 9.16
CA HIS A 22 -30.09 13.43 9.80
C HIS A 22 -29.62 13.09 11.23
N ALA A 23 -28.41 12.54 11.37
CA ALA A 23 -27.77 12.38 12.65
C ALA A 23 -26.66 13.43 12.78
N GLN A 24 -26.77 14.29 13.76
CA GLN A 24 -25.73 15.28 14.09
C GLN A 24 -24.53 14.58 14.74
N SER A 25 -23.35 14.76 14.18
CA SER A 25 -22.10 14.15 14.67
C SER A 25 -21.64 14.84 15.96
N ARG A 26 -21.48 14.06 17.03
CA ARG A 26 -20.99 14.49 18.34
C ARG A 26 -19.56 14.03 18.62
N SER A 27 -18.79 13.78 17.58
CA SER A 27 -17.45 13.21 17.68
C SER A 27 -16.49 14.11 18.45
N GLY A 28 -15.94 13.61 19.55
CA GLY A 28 -14.81 14.21 20.28
C GLY A 28 -13.44 13.92 19.67
N GLY A 29 -13.36 13.04 18.65
CA GLY A 29 -12.13 12.58 18.01
C GLY A 29 -11.54 13.54 16.98
N ASN A 30 -10.48 13.10 16.34
CA ASN A 30 -9.81 13.82 15.25
C ASN A 30 -10.70 13.85 14.00
N PRO A 31 -11.19 15.02 13.55
CA PRO A 31 -12.10 15.11 12.42
C PRO A 31 -11.45 14.76 11.08
N LEU A 32 -10.14 14.68 10.97
CA LEU A 32 -9.44 14.24 9.77
C LEU A 32 -9.71 12.76 9.45
N GLU A 33 -10.05 11.95 10.45
CA GLU A 33 -10.42 10.53 10.28
C GLU A 33 -11.76 10.35 9.54
N ALA A 34 -12.58 11.40 9.48
CA ALA A 34 -13.86 11.39 8.79
C ALA A 34 -13.77 11.74 7.29
N LEU A 35 -12.59 12.14 6.82
CA LEU A 35 -12.41 12.51 5.41
C LEU A 35 -12.66 11.31 4.49
N PRO A 36 -13.29 11.53 3.32
CA PRO A 36 -13.48 10.48 2.32
C PRO A 36 -12.15 9.87 1.89
N GLN A 37 -12.08 8.54 1.83
CA GLN A 37 -10.92 7.82 1.36
C GLN A 37 -11.05 7.44 -0.12
N ILE A 38 -9.95 7.50 -0.85
CA ILE A 38 -9.88 7.08 -2.24
C ILE A 38 -9.25 5.70 -2.28
N ASN A 39 -10.10 4.66 -2.35
CA ASN A 39 -9.69 3.27 -2.47
C ASN A 39 -9.67 2.87 -3.95
N THR A 40 -8.52 3.06 -4.60
CA THR A 40 -8.36 2.69 -6.00
C THR A 40 -8.02 1.20 -6.14
N PRO A 41 -8.55 0.49 -7.17
CA PRO A 41 -8.16 -0.88 -7.44
C PRO A 41 -6.66 -0.95 -7.78
N GLN A 42 -5.89 -1.69 -6.99
CA GLN A 42 -4.47 -1.92 -7.26
C GLN A 42 -4.31 -3.06 -8.26
N LYS A 43 -3.61 -2.81 -9.37
CA LYS A 43 -3.17 -3.86 -10.30
C LYS A 43 -1.75 -4.29 -9.95
N PRO A 44 -1.45 -5.60 -9.94
CA PRO A 44 -0.06 -6.05 -9.92
C PRO A 44 0.66 -5.55 -11.17
N SER A 45 1.79 -4.87 -10.97
CA SER A 45 2.45 -4.09 -12.02
C SER A 45 3.50 -4.84 -12.82
N VAL A 46 3.79 -6.10 -12.52
CA VAL A 46 4.90 -6.84 -13.15
C VAL A 46 4.48 -8.27 -13.51
N THR A 47 4.59 -8.62 -14.79
CA THR A 47 4.46 -10.00 -15.28
C THR A 47 5.78 -10.41 -15.91
N VAL A 48 6.46 -11.42 -15.34
CA VAL A 48 7.64 -12.05 -15.94
C VAL A 48 7.20 -13.31 -16.66
N GLN A 49 7.38 -13.36 -17.97
CA GLN A 49 7.15 -14.59 -18.76
C GLN A 49 8.49 -15.12 -19.25
N VAL A 50 8.80 -16.37 -18.90
CA VAL A 50 9.86 -17.17 -19.50
C VAL A 50 9.18 -18.26 -20.29
N ALA A 51 9.34 -18.25 -21.61
CA ALA A 51 8.76 -19.27 -22.50
C ALA A 51 9.69 -20.48 -22.63
N PRO A 52 9.21 -21.74 -22.50
CA PRO A 52 9.98 -22.93 -22.81
C PRO A 52 9.93 -23.23 -24.30
N GLN A 53 11.05 -23.70 -24.86
CA GLN A 53 11.11 -24.26 -26.22
C GLN A 53 11.01 -25.79 -26.16
N GLU A 54 10.02 -26.36 -26.85
CA GLU A 54 9.94 -27.81 -27.10
C GLU A 54 10.57 -28.16 -28.44
N VAL A 55 11.47 -29.13 -28.44
CA VAL A 55 12.09 -29.68 -29.64
C VAL A 55 11.91 -31.19 -29.67
N GLN A 56 11.47 -31.72 -30.85
CA GLN A 56 11.33 -33.14 -31.12
C GLN A 56 12.70 -33.85 -31.19
N VAL A 57 13.06 -34.68 -30.17
CA VAL A 57 14.39 -35.30 -30.10
C VAL A 57 14.38 -36.73 -29.54
N GLN A 58 13.25 -37.43 -29.48
CA GLN A 58 13.20 -38.74 -28.81
C GLN A 58 14.15 -39.81 -29.39
N ALA A 59 14.39 -39.85 -30.72
CA ALA A 59 15.27 -40.84 -31.33
C ALA A 59 16.77 -40.62 -31.06
N LEU A 60 17.20 -39.35 -30.86
CA LEU A 60 18.57 -39.00 -30.51
C LEU A 60 18.88 -39.27 -29.03
N LEU A 61 17.92 -39.09 -28.14
CA LEU A 61 18.06 -39.28 -26.69
C LEU A 61 18.39 -40.74 -26.29
N ALA A 62 17.97 -41.73 -27.12
CA ALA A 62 18.19 -43.13 -26.87
C ALA A 62 19.55 -43.67 -27.39
N ARG A 63 20.36 -42.84 -28.06
CA ARG A 63 21.70 -43.27 -28.50
C ARG A 63 22.63 -43.38 -27.31
N HIS A 64 23.46 -44.44 -27.34
CA HIS A 64 24.43 -44.77 -26.29
C HIS A 64 25.82 -44.20 -26.61
N LEU A 65 26.54 -43.83 -25.56
CA LEU A 65 27.95 -43.43 -25.62
C LEU A 65 28.63 -43.82 -24.31
N THR A 66 29.95 -44.06 -24.40
CA THR A 66 30.78 -44.31 -23.22
C THR A 66 31.78 -43.16 -23.05
N PRO A 67 31.53 -42.17 -22.17
CA PRO A 67 32.44 -41.05 -21.96
C PRO A 67 33.74 -41.51 -21.32
N SER A 68 34.89 -41.12 -21.88
CA SER A 68 36.22 -41.31 -21.26
C SER A 68 36.56 -40.13 -20.37
N SER A 69 36.10 -38.91 -20.73
CA SER A 69 36.30 -37.68 -19.93
C SER A 69 35.26 -36.63 -20.29
N PHE A 70 35.07 -35.66 -19.40
CA PHE A 70 34.22 -34.49 -19.61
C PHE A 70 35.05 -33.22 -19.62
N GLN A 71 34.87 -32.41 -20.66
CA GLN A 71 35.42 -31.06 -20.77
C GLN A 71 34.30 -30.06 -20.52
N VAL A 72 34.29 -29.44 -19.32
CA VAL A 72 33.28 -28.45 -18.94
C VAL A 72 33.87 -27.06 -19.13
N GLU A 73 33.22 -26.26 -19.95
CA GLU A 73 33.67 -24.91 -20.32
C GLU A 73 32.64 -23.85 -19.87
N GLY A 74 33.10 -22.60 -19.63
CA GLY A 74 32.23 -21.44 -19.36
C GLY A 74 31.88 -21.20 -17.90
N VAL A 75 32.38 -22.03 -16.98
CA VAL A 75 32.15 -21.92 -15.53
C VAL A 75 33.00 -20.80 -14.94
N LYS A 76 32.37 -19.81 -14.24
CA LYS A 76 33.07 -18.70 -13.57
C LYS A 76 32.53 -18.44 -12.17
N SER A 77 31.23 -18.55 -11.94
CA SER A 77 30.52 -18.09 -10.74
C SER A 77 30.25 -19.18 -9.70
N ILE A 78 30.36 -20.45 -10.10
CA ILE A 78 30.26 -21.61 -9.21
C ILE A 78 31.60 -22.35 -9.23
N PRO A 79 32.09 -22.92 -8.10
CA PRO A 79 33.31 -23.72 -8.09
C PRO A 79 33.25 -24.83 -9.13
N PHE A 80 34.29 -24.95 -9.95
CA PHE A 80 34.37 -25.93 -11.03
C PHE A 80 34.20 -27.36 -10.52
N GLU A 81 34.73 -27.67 -9.35
CA GLU A 81 34.66 -28.96 -8.70
C GLU A 81 33.20 -29.41 -8.44
N GLU A 82 32.34 -28.48 -8.04
CA GLU A 82 30.93 -28.76 -7.75
C GLU A 82 30.14 -29.15 -9.02
N ILE A 83 30.57 -28.61 -10.15
CA ILE A 83 29.96 -28.93 -11.46
C ILE A 83 30.55 -30.22 -12.02
N SER A 84 31.89 -30.36 -12.00
CA SER A 84 32.58 -31.54 -12.55
C SER A 84 32.20 -32.82 -11.81
N GLN A 85 32.01 -32.78 -10.49
CA GLN A 85 31.57 -33.91 -9.69
C GLN A 85 30.21 -34.48 -10.15
N ARG A 86 29.37 -33.72 -10.80
CA ARG A 86 28.08 -34.21 -11.34
C ARG A 86 28.27 -35.12 -12.55
N PHE A 87 29.35 -34.94 -13.31
CA PHE A 87 29.65 -35.73 -14.49
C PHE A 87 30.57 -36.92 -14.18
N THR A 88 31.36 -36.87 -13.09
CA THR A 88 32.27 -37.93 -12.68
C THR A 88 31.61 -39.33 -12.63
N PRO A 89 30.36 -39.50 -12.12
CA PRO A 89 29.72 -40.81 -12.09
C PRO A 89 29.43 -41.44 -13.44
N LEU A 90 29.47 -40.65 -14.53
CA LEU A 90 29.18 -41.08 -15.92
C LEU A 90 30.42 -41.54 -16.65
N VAL A 91 31.62 -41.24 -16.15
CA VAL A 91 32.90 -41.62 -16.80
C VAL A 91 33.05 -43.14 -16.82
N GLY A 92 33.37 -43.71 -18.00
CA GLY A 92 33.57 -45.11 -18.24
C GLY A 92 32.30 -45.98 -18.24
N LYS A 93 31.11 -45.37 -18.11
CA LYS A 93 29.83 -46.07 -18.14
C LYS A 93 29.17 -45.94 -19.52
N ASP A 94 28.45 -46.96 -19.94
CA ASP A 94 27.56 -46.87 -21.07
C ASP A 94 26.30 -46.11 -20.67
N ILE A 95 26.15 -44.89 -21.21
CA ILE A 95 25.05 -43.98 -20.91
C ILE A 95 24.32 -43.58 -22.18
N THR A 96 23.06 -43.15 -22.03
CA THR A 96 22.31 -42.54 -23.14
C THR A 96 22.60 -41.04 -23.22
N ILE A 97 22.43 -40.45 -24.42
CA ILE A 97 22.45 -38.99 -24.60
C ILE A 97 21.40 -38.31 -23.70
N GLY A 98 20.25 -38.98 -23.45
CA GLY A 98 19.23 -38.50 -22.52
C GLY A 98 19.76 -38.32 -21.11
N GLN A 99 20.50 -39.29 -20.56
CA GLN A 99 21.14 -39.20 -19.23
C GLN A 99 22.19 -38.10 -19.17
N LEU A 100 22.96 -37.89 -20.25
CA LEU A 100 23.92 -36.79 -20.34
C LEU A 100 23.21 -35.42 -20.29
N ILE A 101 22.13 -35.24 -21.06
CA ILE A 101 21.34 -34.02 -21.07
C ILE A 101 20.65 -33.79 -19.73
N GLU A 102 20.16 -34.84 -19.05
CA GLU A 102 19.58 -34.75 -17.73
C GLU A 102 20.62 -34.27 -16.71
N THR A 103 21.86 -34.75 -16.79
CA THR A 103 22.96 -34.30 -15.93
C THR A 103 23.30 -32.82 -16.20
N ALA A 104 23.32 -32.37 -17.46
CA ALA A 104 23.52 -30.98 -17.83
C ALA A 104 22.35 -30.08 -17.31
N ASN A 105 21.11 -30.57 -17.41
CA ASN A 105 19.94 -29.91 -16.81
C ASN A 105 20.06 -29.82 -15.26
N GLY A 106 20.67 -30.83 -14.63
CA GLY A 106 21.02 -30.79 -13.20
C GLY A 106 21.99 -29.65 -12.85
N VAL A 107 22.95 -29.32 -13.74
CA VAL A 107 23.82 -28.14 -13.60
C VAL A 107 23.02 -26.85 -13.78
N THR A 108 22.13 -26.79 -14.77
CA THR A 108 21.21 -25.64 -14.97
C THR A 108 20.41 -25.37 -13.69
N LYS A 109 19.85 -26.44 -13.09
CA LYS A 109 19.09 -26.33 -11.85
C LYS A 109 19.96 -25.82 -10.70
N LEU A 110 21.20 -26.25 -10.59
CA LEU A 110 22.16 -25.74 -9.61
C LEU A 110 22.38 -24.23 -9.76
N TYR A 111 22.57 -23.73 -10.97
CA TYR A 111 22.68 -22.29 -11.23
C TYR A 111 21.41 -21.54 -10.82
N GLN A 112 20.23 -22.06 -11.12
CA GLN A 112 18.95 -21.45 -10.73
C GLN A 112 18.75 -21.43 -9.22
N GLU A 113 19.13 -22.51 -8.51
CA GLU A 113 19.09 -22.58 -7.03
C GLU A 113 20.07 -21.61 -6.37
N ARG A 114 21.22 -21.35 -7.01
CA ARG A 114 22.20 -20.33 -6.61
C ARG A 114 21.78 -18.91 -7.00
N GLY A 115 20.63 -18.76 -7.67
CA GLY A 115 20.04 -17.49 -8.05
C GLY A 115 20.43 -16.92 -9.42
N TYR A 116 21.12 -17.68 -10.25
CA TYR A 116 21.52 -17.27 -11.62
C TYR A 116 20.46 -17.73 -12.65
N ALA A 117 19.36 -17.00 -12.72
CA ALA A 117 18.17 -17.42 -13.48
C ALA A 117 18.36 -17.50 -15.01
N LEU A 118 19.36 -16.79 -15.56
CA LEU A 118 19.67 -16.78 -17.01
C LEU A 118 20.80 -17.75 -17.37
N SER A 119 21.40 -18.45 -16.39
CA SER A 119 22.52 -19.34 -16.62
C SER A 119 22.03 -20.76 -16.81
N PHE A 120 22.62 -21.46 -17.75
CA PHE A 120 22.26 -22.84 -18.11
C PHE A 120 23.46 -23.61 -18.64
N ALA A 121 23.37 -24.94 -18.58
CA ALA A 121 24.34 -25.84 -19.18
C ALA A 121 23.66 -26.64 -20.32
N PHE A 122 24.40 -26.89 -21.37
CA PHE A 122 23.95 -27.72 -22.47
C PHE A 122 25.10 -28.52 -23.08
N VAL A 123 24.76 -29.57 -23.81
CA VAL A 123 25.70 -30.37 -24.59
C VAL A 123 25.62 -29.87 -26.04
N PRO A 124 26.67 -29.22 -26.57
CA PRO A 124 26.66 -28.79 -27.97
C PRO A 124 26.65 -29.98 -28.94
N ALA A 125 26.19 -29.73 -30.17
CA ALA A 125 26.34 -30.70 -31.22
C ALA A 125 27.82 -31.01 -31.45
N GLN A 126 28.21 -32.27 -31.26
CA GLN A 126 29.59 -32.73 -31.33
C GLN A 126 29.69 -34.18 -31.80
N THR A 127 30.87 -34.56 -32.32
CA THR A 127 31.27 -35.95 -32.49
C THR A 127 31.90 -36.42 -31.18
N PHE A 128 31.54 -37.60 -30.68
CA PHE A 128 32.08 -38.16 -29.42
C PHE A 128 33.37 -38.98 -29.69
N GLU A 129 34.27 -38.42 -30.52
CA GLU A 129 35.54 -39.06 -30.87
C GLU A 129 36.43 -39.17 -29.62
N GLY A 130 37.01 -40.36 -29.42
CA GLY A 130 37.85 -40.61 -28.23
C GLY A 130 37.11 -40.63 -26.90
N GLY A 131 35.77 -40.60 -26.92
CA GLY A 131 34.94 -40.58 -25.68
C GLY A 131 35.00 -39.26 -24.90
N VAL A 132 35.55 -38.20 -25.48
CA VAL A 132 35.56 -36.88 -24.85
C VAL A 132 34.22 -36.20 -25.06
N VAL A 133 33.56 -35.80 -23.98
CA VAL A 133 32.28 -35.10 -24.01
C VAL A 133 32.47 -33.66 -23.56
N ARG A 134 32.14 -32.71 -24.45
CA ARG A 134 32.14 -31.30 -24.12
C ARG A 134 30.78 -30.87 -23.58
N VAL A 135 30.77 -30.17 -22.47
CA VAL A 135 29.61 -29.54 -21.86
C VAL A 135 29.88 -28.04 -21.75
N THR A 136 28.98 -27.24 -22.27
CA THR A 136 29.11 -25.77 -22.22
C THR A 136 28.15 -25.20 -21.19
N VAL A 137 28.69 -24.41 -20.28
CA VAL A 137 27.92 -23.60 -19.33
C VAL A 137 27.88 -22.17 -19.86
N VAL A 138 26.69 -21.62 -19.92
CA VAL A 138 26.45 -20.22 -20.33
C VAL A 138 26.00 -19.45 -19.09
N GLU A 139 26.82 -18.51 -18.65
CA GLU A 139 26.49 -17.60 -17.56
C GLU A 139 25.87 -16.34 -18.14
N GLY A 140 24.52 -16.26 -18.06
CA GLY A 140 23.73 -15.24 -18.75
C GLY A 140 23.79 -13.87 -18.07
N TYR A 141 23.89 -12.81 -18.88
CA TYR A 141 23.87 -11.42 -18.44
C TYR A 141 23.17 -10.51 -19.47
N VAL A 142 22.69 -9.35 -19.00
CA VAL A 142 22.08 -8.33 -19.89
C VAL A 142 23.18 -7.46 -20.51
N ALA A 143 23.33 -7.55 -21.83
CA ALA A 143 24.25 -6.73 -22.61
C ALA A 143 23.59 -5.48 -23.19
N ASN A 144 22.34 -5.58 -23.61
CA ASN A 144 21.61 -4.53 -24.31
C ASN A 144 20.31 -4.17 -23.61
N LEU A 145 19.86 -2.93 -23.81
CA LEU A 145 18.58 -2.41 -23.31
C LEU A 145 17.74 -1.89 -24.47
N LYS A 146 16.52 -2.42 -24.58
CA LYS A 146 15.50 -1.96 -25.54
C LYS A 146 14.31 -1.42 -24.78
N ILE A 147 14.03 -0.12 -24.93
CA ILE A 147 12.84 0.53 -24.33
C ILE A 147 11.83 0.75 -25.45
N THR A 148 10.60 0.36 -25.20
CA THR A 148 9.43 0.53 -26.09
C THR A 148 8.28 1.16 -25.31
N GLY A 149 7.22 1.58 -26.03
CA GLY A 149 6.08 2.25 -25.42
C GLY A 149 6.25 3.75 -25.32
N ARG A 150 5.83 4.37 -24.21
CA ARG A 150 5.78 5.83 -24.05
C ARG A 150 6.45 6.28 -22.75
N PRO A 151 7.78 6.16 -22.62
CA PRO A 151 8.49 6.57 -21.40
C PRO A 151 8.46 8.09 -21.18
N GLY A 152 8.44 8.90 -22.24
CA GLY A 152 8.47 10.36 -22.16
C GLY A 152 9.65 10.90 -21.35
N ALA A 153 9.41 11.90 -20.52
CA ALA A 153 10.43 12.52 -19.66
C ALA A 153 11.07 11.55 -18.66
N MET A 154 10.44 10.39 -18.39
CA MET A 154 10.91 9.40 -17.42
C MET A 154 11.99 8.46 -18.00
N GLU A 155 12.26 8.49 -19.31
CA GLU A 155 13.23 7.59 -19.95
C GLU A 155 14.62 7.59 -19.29
N PRO A 156 15.22 8.75 -18.95
CA PRO A 156 16.52 8.77 -18.28
C PRO A 156 16.52 8.03 -16.94
N LYS A 157 15.43 8.15 -16.16
CA LYS A 157 15.27 7.46 -14.89
C LYS A 157 15.11 5.95 -15.09
N VAL A 158 14.34 5.54 -16.09
CA VAL A 158 14.18 4.12 -16.46
C VAL A 158 15.52 3.53 -16.88
N ARG A 159 16.32 4.23 -17.69
CA ARG A 159 17.66 3.80 -18.09
C ARG A 159 18.61 3.68 -16.91
N ALA A 160 18.57 4.63 -15.98
CA ALA A 160 19.42 4.62 -14.78
C ALA A 160 19.12 3.41 -13.87
N ILE A 161 17.85 3.03 -13.72
CA ILE A 161 17.46 1.83 -12.98
C ILE A 161 17.89 0.57 -13.72
N ALA A 162 17.67 0.48 -15.05
CA ALA A 162 18.06 -0.66 -15.88
C ALA A 162 19.58 -0.89 -15.88
N ALA A 163 20.39 0.16 -15.75
CA ALA A 163 21.86 0.06 -15.69
C ALA A 163 22.34 -0.85 -14.55
N HIS A 164 21.62 -0.91 -13.43
CA HIS A 164 21.96 -1.82 -12.33
C HIS A 164 21.76 -3.30 -12.69
N ILE A 165 20.73 -3.60 -13.52
CA ILE A 165 20.50 -4.96 -14.03
C ILE A 165 21.63 -5.34 -15.00
N MET A 166 22.05 -4.41 -15.87
CA MET A 166 23.12 -4.62 -16.85
C MET A 166 24.51 -4.75 -16.21
N ALA A 167 24.71 -4.15 -15.04
CA ALA A 167 25.97 -4.21 -14.32
C ALA A 167 26.21 -5.55 -13.60
N ASP A 168 25.16 -6.34 -13.35
CA ASP A 168 25.26 -7.61 -12.63
C ASP A 168 25.54 -8.76 -13.61
N ARG A 169 26.77 -9.28 -13.61
CA ARG A 169 27.27 -10.27 -14.57
C ARG A 169 27.98 -11.43 -13.86
N PRO A 170 27.41 -12.64 -13.91
CA PRO A 170 26.12 -13.05 -14.47
C PRO A 170 24.95 -12.50 -13.66
N LEU A 171 23.78 -12.33 -14.31
CA LEU A 171 22.60 -11.71 -13.69
C LEU A 171 22.03 -12.57 -12.57
N ARG A 172 21.97 -12.03 -11.37
CA ARG A 172 21.33 -12.65 -10.23
C ARG A 172 19.83 -12.33 -10.21
N ARG A 173 19.05 -13.33 -9.87
CA ARG A 173 17.60 -13.18 -9.71
C ARG A 173 17.24 -12.09 -8.69
N ALA A 174 17.96 -12.00 -7.57
CA ALA A 174 17.73 -10.98 -6.56
C ALA A 174 17.93 -9.56 -7.09
N THR A 175 18.98 -9.32 -7.89
CA THR A 175 19.23 -8.03 -8.57
C THR A 175 18.12 -7.71 -9.56
N PHE A 176 17.75 -8.67 -10.40
CA PHE A 176 16.67 -8.51 -11.36
C PHE A 176 15.34 -8.15 -10.68
N GLU A 177 14.91 -8.95 -9.71
CA GLU A 177 13.66 -8.70 -8.97
C GLU A 177 13.68 -7.33 -8.26
N ARG A 178 14.80 -6.97 -7.60
CA ARG A 178 14.93 -5.68 -6.93
C ARG A 178 14.68 -4.51 -7.88
N TYR A 179 15.39 -4.47 -9.01
CA TYR A 179 15.32 -3.31 -9.90
C TYR A 179 14.08 -3.32 -10.80
N VAL A 180 13.53 -4.49 -11.14
CA VAL A 180 12.22 -4.57 -11.80
C VAL A 180 11.13 -4.02 -10.88
N ASN A 181 11.14 -4.35 -9.58
CA ASN A 181 10.20 -3.79 -8.62
C ASN A 181 10.49 -2.31 -8.32
N THR A 182 11.74 -1.83 -8.48
CA THR A 182 12.07 -0.40 -8.35
C THR A 182 11.39 0.43 -9.42
N PHE A 183 11.18 -0.09 -10.64
CA PHE A 183 10.36 0.60 -11.65
C PHE A 183 8.92 0.85 -11.16
N GLY A 184 8.36 -0.08 -10.36
CA GLY A 184 7.03 0.08 -9.76
C GLY A 184 6.92 1.20 -8.72
N LEU A 185 8.05 1.73 -8.23
CA LEU A 185 8.10 2.89 -7.33
C LEU A 185 8.07 4.23 -8.10
N LEU A 186 8.23 4.21 -9.42
CA LEU A 186 8.16 5.41 -10.24
C LEU A 186 6.71 5.87 -10.40
N PRO A 187 6.40 7.14 -10.09
CA PRO A 187 5.04 7.66 -10.16
C PRO A 187 4.44 7.59 -11.57
N GLY A 188 3.22 7.09 -11.67
CA GLY A 188 2.47 7.03 -12.92
C GLY A 188 3.09 6.15 -14.02
N VAL A 189 4.14 5.38 -13.73
CA VAL A 189 4.84 4.53 -14.69
C VAL A 189 4.47 3.06 -14.46
N THR A 190 4.17 2.37 -15.54
CA THR A 190 4.01 0.91 -15.57
C THR A 190 5.06 0.33 -16.50
N VAL A 191 5.91 -0.56 -16.00
CA VAL A 191 6.96 -1.20 -16.78
C VAL A 191 6.70 -2.69 -16.86
N LYS A 192 6.67 -3.25 -18.08
CA LYS A 192 6.72 -4.69 -18.31
C LYS A 192 8.13 -5.03 -18.75
N ALA A 193 8.83 -5.80 -17.94
CA ALA A 193 10.19 -6.23 -18.21
C ALA A 193 10.18 -7.68 -18.76
N ASN A 194 10.91 -7.89 -19.84
CA ASN A 194 11.16 -9.20 -20.43
C ASN A 194 12.65 -9.39 -20.66
N VAL A 195 13.18 -10.54 -20.24
CA VAL A 195 14.58 -10.93 -20.50
C VAL A 195 14.56 -12.32 -21.08
N PRO A 196 14.69 -12.46 -22.40
CA PRO A 196 14.79 -13.77 -23.01
C PRO A 196 16.12 -14.46 -22.59
N PRO A 197 16.15 -15.81 -22.55
CA PRO A 197 17.39 -16.53 -22.29
C PRO A 197 18.43 -16.21 -23.38
N PRO A 198 19.74 -16.20 -23.05
CA PRO A 198 20.80 -16.04 -24.04
C PRO A 198 20.69 -17.05 -25.17
N GLN A 199 20.86 -16.60 -26.40
CA GLN A 199 20.86 -17.48 -27.59
C GLN A 199 22.27 -17.87 -28.04
N ASN A 200 23.29 -17.15 -27.55
CA ASN A 200 24.68 -17.37 -27.87
C ASN A 200 25.45 -17.88 -26.64
N THR A 201 26.58 -18.50 -26.88
CA THR A 201 27.44 -19.05 -25.81
C THR A 201 28.20 -17.99 -25.01
N ASP A 202 28.22 -16.73 -25.46
CA ASP A 202 28.77 -15.59 -24.72
C ASP A 202 27.91 -15.17 -23.52
N GLY A 203 26.65 -15.64 -23.44
CA GLY A 203 25.71 -15.35 -22.37
C GLY A 203 25.01 -14.00 -22.46
N ALA A 204 25.23 -13.25 -23.54
CA ALA A 204 24.62 -11.94 -23.74
C ALA A 204 23.13 -12.04 -24.08
N THR A 205 22.29 -11.21 -23.44
CA THR A 205 20.88 -11.06 -23.79
C THR A 205 20.44 -9.60 -23.75
N THR A 206 19.20 -9.33 -24.16
CA THR A 206 18.61 -7.99 -24.18
C THR A 206 17.52 -7.87 -23.13
N LEU A 207 17.58 -6.85 -22.31
CA LEU A 207 16.47 -6.44 -21.45
C LEU A 207 15.48 -5.61 -22.28
N GLU A 208 14.27 -6.12 -22.44
CA GLU A 208 13.19 -5.40 -23.10
C GLU A 208 12.25 -4.81 -22.06
N LEU A 209 12.09 -3.48 -22.09
CA LEU A 209 11.19 -2.75 -21.22
C LEU A 209 10.08 -2.11 -22.06
N ASN A 210 8.83 -2.52 -21.81
CA ASN A 210 7.68 -1.82 -22.36
C ASN A 210 7.13 -0.89 -21.29
N VAL A 211 7.24 0.42 -21.54
CA VAL A 211 6.91 1.48 -20.59
C VAL A 211 5.64 2.19 -21.01
N ASP A 212 4.64 2.18 -20.13
CA ASP A 212 3.44 3.00 -20.28
C ASP A 212 3.37 4.01 -19.13
N ARG A 213 2.97 5.25 -19.46
CA ARG A 213 2.93 6.35 -18.52
C ARG A 213 1.57 7.00 -18.45
N LYS A 214 1.14 7.32 -17.24
CA LYS A 214 -0.05 8.14 -16.94
C LYS A 214 0.40 9.44 -16.30
N PRO A 215 0.57 10.53 -17.08
CA PRO A 215 1.10 11.79 -16.57
C PRO A 215 0.14 12.49 -15.60
N PHE A 216 -1.16 12.29 -15.76
CA PHE A 216 -2.17 12.85 -14.88
C PHE A 216 -3.14 11.79 -14.39
N ASN A 217 -3.64 11.99 -13.19
CA ASN A 217 -4.74 11.23 -12.62
C ASN A 217 -5.65 12.18 -11.84
N VAL A 218 -6.96 12.02 -12.01
CA VAL A 218 -7.98 12.69 -11.21
C VAL A 218 -8.77 11.62 -10.48
N SER A 219 -8.90 11.76 -9.19
CA SER A 219 -9.65 10.82 -8.36
C SER A 219 -10.59 11.54 -7.42
N ALA A 220 -11.69 10.89 -7.07
CA ALA A 220 -12.67 11.37 -6.13
C ALA A 220 -13.06 10.25 -5.16
N GLY A 221 -13.15 10.58 -3.89
CA GLY A 221 -13.73 9.73 -2.84
C GLY A 221 -14.98 10.42 -2.30
N LEU A 222 -16.09 9.72 -2.23
CA LEU A 222 -17.34 10.21 -1.64
C LEU A 222 -17.71 9.33 -0.47
N ASN A 223 -18.26 9.92 0.59
CA ASN A 223 -18.86 9.18 1.68
C ASN A 223 -20.10 9.88 2.25
N THR A 224 -20.94 9.09 2.90
CA THR A 224 -22.10 9.56 3.65
C THR A 224 -21.98 9.30 5.15
N ASN A 225 -20.78 8.93 5.63
CA ASN A 225 -20.53 8.51 7.02
C ASN A 225 -20.53 9.68 8.01
N ASN A 226 -20.33 10.89 7.53
CA ASN A 226 -20.46 12.12 8.30
C ASN A 226 -21.80 12.81 7.93
N PRO A 227 -22.39 13.66 8.78
CA PRO A 227 -23.63 14.30 8.40
C PRO A 227 -23.50 15.02 7.05
N GLY A 228 -24.28 14.52 6.08
CA GLY A 228 -24.25 14.99 4.70
C GLY A 228 -23.21 14.29 3.81
N LEU A 229 -23.43 14.43 2.50
CA LEU A 229 -22.51 13.93 1.48
C LEU A 229 -21.26 14.81 1.43
N GLN A 230 -20.09 14.16 1.52
CA GLN A 230 -18.80 14.82 1.34
C GLN A 230 -17.97 14.13 0.27
N GLY A 231 -17.20 14.91 -0.47
CA GLY A 231 -16.28 14.44 -1.49
C GLY A 231 -14.88 14.98 -1.28
N LEU A 232 -13.88 14.12 -1.38
CA LEU A 232 -12.47 14.48 -1.49
C LEU A 232 -12.06 14.33 -2.96
N PHE A 233 -11.64 15.40 -3.58
CA PHE A 233 -11.14 15.43 -4.95
C PHE A 233 -9.64 15.58 -4.95
N THR A 234 -8.95 14.78 -5.74
CA THR A 234 -7.50 14.80 -5.86
C THR A 234 -7.09 14.84 -7.33
N VAL A 235 -6.24 15.80 -7.64
CA VAL A 235 -5.54 15.87 -8.93
C VAL A 235 -4.08 15.52 -8.68
N THR A 236 -3.57 14.58 -9.45
CA THR A 236 -2.19 14.11 -9.35
C THR A 236 -1.50 14.26 -10.70
N GLU A 237 -0.35 14.84 -10.69
CA GLU A 237 0.63 14.89 -11.76
C GLU A 237 1.73 13.85 -11.49
N ASN A 238 2.23 13.18 -12.54
CA ASN A 238 3.24 12.14 -12.43
C ASN A 238 4.34 12.31 -13.48
N GLY A 239 5.54 12.66 -13.08
CA GLY A 239 6.75 12.63 -13.88
C GLY A 239 6.69 13.47 -15.13
N LEU A 240 6.23 14.70 -15.07
CA LEU A 240 6.29 15.63 -16.21
C LEU A 240 7.71 15.98 -16.57
N THR A 241 8.63 15.97 -15.59
CA THR A 241 10.04 16.20 -15.81
C THR A 241 10.88 14.91 -15.70
N SER A 242 12.16 15.00 -16.00
CA SER A 242 13.11 13.89 -15.84
C SER A 242 13.41 13.54 -14.38
N LEU A 243 13.00 14.36 -13.43
CA LEU A 243 13.11 14.07 -11.99
C LEU A 243 12.22 12.91 -11.57
N GLY A 244 11.11 12.67 -12.32
CA GLY A 244 10.15 11.64 -12.00
C GLY A 244 9.30 11.97 -10.78
N GLU A 245 9.03 13.23 -10.59
CA GLU A 245 8.25 13.77 -9.49
C GLU A 245 6.80 13.32 -9.56
N GLN A 246 6.13 13.39 -8.41
CA GLN A 246 4.68 13.32 -8.29
C GLN A 246 4.22 14.49 -7.46
N MET A 247 3.22 15.20 -7.93
CA MET A 247 2.57 16.26 -7.18
C MET A 247 1.07 16.01 -7.14
N SER A 248 0.47 16.13 -5.96
CA SER A 248 -0.97 16.00 -5.81
C SER A 248 -1.54 17.10 -4.92
N ILE A 249 -2.72 17.58 -5.32
CA ILE A 249 -3.53 18.51 -4.54
C ILE A 249 -4.86 17.83 -4.29
N SER A 250 -5.29 17.85 -3.01
CA SER A 250 -6.60 17.35 -2.62
C SER A 250 -7.41 18.44 -1.95
N ALA A 251 -8.73 18.47 -2.22
CA ALA A 251 -9.65 19.40 -1.58
C ALA A 251 -10.97 18.73 -1.26
N LEU A 252 -11.57 19.09 -0.13
CA LEU A 252 -12.89 18.64 0.31
C LEU A 252 -13.98 19.52 -0.34
N PHE A 253 -15.03 18.88 -0.89
CA PHE A 253 -16.18 19.55 -1.47
C PHE A 253 -17.43 18.64 -1.40
N PRO A 254 -18.62 19.15 -1.09
CA PRO A 254 -18.91 20.45 -0.49
C PRO A 254 -18.40 20.55 0.96
N LYS A 255 -18.43 21.73 1.56
CA LYS A 255 -18.02 21.94 2.97
C LYS A 255 -18.81 21.11 3.99
N GLY A 256 -20.00 20.68 3.62
CA GLY A 256 -20.89 19.92 4.47
C GLY A 256 -21.47 20.71 5.67
N PRO A 257 -22.33 20.07 6.47
CA PRO A 257 -23.03 20.74 7.57
C PRO A 257 -22.09 21.22 8.69
N ASN A 258 -20.93 20.58 8.86
CA ASN A 258 -19.91 20.97 9.83
C ASN A 258 -18.96 22.07 9.32
N ASN A 259 -19.31 22.73 8.22
CA ASN A 259 -18.50 23.77 7.57
C ASN A 259 -17.03 23.39 7.39
N GLN A 260 -16.78 22.15 7.01
CA GLN A 260 -15.44 21.58 6.90
C GLN A 260 -14.72 22.09 5.65
N THR A 261 -13.48 22.49 5.83
CA THR A 261 -12.55 22.81 4.75
C THR A 261 -11.31 21.95 4.93
N TYR A 262 -10.89 21.30 3.87
CA TYR A 262 -9.63 20.56 3.84
C TYR A 262 -8.94 20.78 2.51
N VAL A 263 -7.66 21.10 2.58
CA VAL A 263 -6.76 21.17 1.43
C VAL A 263 -5.45 20.49 1.82
N SER A 264 -4.90 19.68 0.92
CA SER A 264 -3.57 19.13 1.09
C SER A 264 -2.77 19.18 -0.21
N PHE A 265 -1.47 19.29 -0.03
CA PHE A 265 -0.45 19.16 -1.08
C PHE A 265 0.49 18.03 -0.68
N ASN A 266 0.81 17.15 -1.65
CA ASN A 266 1.83 16.13 -1.50
C ASN A 266 2.75 16.18 -2.71
N GLY A 267 4.05 16.34 -2.47
CA GLY A 267 5.09 16.29 -3.48
C GLY A 267 6.04 15.13 -3.19
N ALA A 268 6.35 14.29 -4.17
CA ALA A 268 7.31 13.20 -4.03
C ALA A 268 8.32 13.24 -5.17
N VAL A 269 9.59 13.01 -4.85
CA VAL A 269 10.68 12.97 -5.84
C VAL A 269 11.54 11.73 -5.59
N PRO A 270 11.64 10.81 -6.56
CA PRO A 270 12.59 9.71 -6.51
C PRO A 270 14.01 10.24 -6.66
N ILE A 271 14.89 9.92 -5.71
CA ILE A 271 16.30 10.33 -5.70
C ILE A 271 17.17 9.17 -6.17
N GLY A 272 18.01 9.42 -7.19
CA GLY A 272 18.86 8.38 -7.78
C GLY A 272 18.06 7.28 -8.49
N SER A 273 18.57 6.04 -8.45
CA SER A 273 18.01 4.87 -9.13
C SER A 273 17.83 3.64 -8.23
N ASN A 274 18.04 3.79 -6.91
CA ASN A 274 17.97 2.69 -5.94
C ASN A 274 16.66 2.63 -5.15
N GLY A 275 15.66 3.48 -5.52
CA GLY A 275 14.35 3.49 -4.92
C GLY A 275 14.20 4.42 -3.70
N LEU A 276 15.17 5.31 -3.42
CA LEU A 276 14.99 6.38 -2.44
C LEU A 276 13.95 7.39 -2.96
N VAL A 277 12.95 7.70 -2.14
CA VAL A 277 11.92 8.70 -2.44
C VAL A 277 11.83 9.70 -1.30
N THR A 278 11.96 10.98 -1.62
CA THR A 278 11.69 12.07 -0.68
C THR A 278 10.28 12.62 -0.90
N ARG A 279 9.59 13.02 0.18
CA ARG A 279 8.25 13.60 0.12
C ARG A 279 8.14 14.84 0.99
N LEU A 280 7.38 15.81 0.48
CA LEU A 280 6.91 16.98 1.20
C LEU A 280 5.38 16.90 1.28
N ASP A 281 4.85 16.95 2.49
CA ASP A 281 3.41 16.90 2.76
C ASP A 281 3.00 18.18 3.48
N ALA A 282 1.94 18.84 3.00
CA ALA A 282 1.32 19.98 3.67
C ALA A 282 -0.20 19.80 3.68
N SER A 283 -0.84 20.11 4.80
CA SER A 283 -2.30 20.06 4.90
C SER A 283 -2.86 21.11 5.84
N HIS A 284 -4.05 21.61 5.52
CA HIS A 284 -4.86 22.49 6.33
C HIS A 284 -6.27 21.92 6.46
N TYR A 285 -6.75 21.82 7.67
CA TYR A 285 -8.12 21.46 8.01
C TYR A 285 -8.73 22.49 8.94
N ARG A 286 -9.97 22.89 8.66
CA ARG A 286 -10.83 23.67 9.55
C ARG A 286 -12.25 23.15 9.48
N GLY A 287 -12.91 22.98 10.62
CA GLY A 287 -14.30 22.55 10.67
C GLY A 287 -14.96 22.85 11.99
N ASN A 288 -16.28 22.74 12.01
CA ASN A 288 -17.13 22.94 13.17
C ASN A 288 -17.84 21.62 13.55
N PRO A 289 -17.13 20.63 14.13
CA PRO A 289 -17.76 19.38 14.54
C PRO A 289 -18.91 19.64 15.51
N SER A 290 -19.99 18.88 15.38
CA SER A 290 -21.14 19.00 16.26
C SER A 290 -20.77 18.69 17.70
N VAL A 291 -21.38 19.40 18.66
CA VAL A 291 -21.33 19.13 20.08
C VAL A 291 -22.71 18.74 20.60
N ASP A 292 -22.76 18.06 21.72
CA ASP A 292 -24.03 17.74 22.36
C ASP A 292 -24.71 19.00 22.87
N GLN A 293 -25.72 19.47 22.16
CA GLN A 293 -26.48 20.68 22.52
C GLN A 293 -27.34 20.48 23.79
N THR A 294 -27.53 19.25 24.25
CA THR A 294 -28.23 18.98 25.52
C THR A 294 -27.29 19.20 26.71
N VAL A 295 -25.99 18.96 26.51
CA VAL A 295 -24.94 19.16 27.54
C VAL A 295 -24.31 20.56 27.42
N LEU A 296 -24.09 21.03 26.21
CA LEU A 296 -23.46 22.29 25.88
C LEU A 296 -24.37 23.13 24.97
N PRO A 297 -25.45 23.71 25.51
CA PRO A 297 -26.40 24.47 24.70
C PRO A 297 -25.74 25.73 24.11
N ASN A 298 -26.05 26.02 22.84
CA ASN A 298 -25.52 27.15 22.07
C ASN A 298 -23.99 27.19 21.95
N VAL A 299 -23.30 26.07 22.16
CA VAL A 299 -21.84 25.99 22.00
C VAL A 299 -21.50 25.51 20.59
N GLN A 300 -20.63 26.23 19.90
CA GLN A 300 -19.99 25.83 18.67
C GLN A 300 -18.55 25.38 18.97
N ARG A 301 -18.18 24.21 18.47
CA ARG A 301 -16.80 23.73 18.46
C ARG A 301 -16.15 24.12 17.12
N THR A 302 -14.92 24.61 17.16
CA THR A 302 -14.10 24.85 15.98
C THR A 302 -12.77 24.10 16.16
N VAL A 303 -12.41 23.31 15.16
CA VAL A 303 -11.14 22.59 15.12
C VAL A 303 -10.33 23.06 13.92
N ILE A 304 -9.05 23.36 14.16
CA ILE A 304 -8.07 23.72 13.14
C ILE A 304 -6.89 22.76 13.28
N ASN A 305 -6.45 22.16 12.17
CA ASN A 305 -5.27 21.31 12.13
C ASN A 305 -4.41 21.65 10.91
N ASP A 306 -3.17 22.06 11.15
CA ASP A 306 -2.16 22.33 10.13
C ASP A 306 -1.03 21.33 10.28
N LYS A 307 -0.51 20.82 9.18
CA LYS A 307 0.64 19.92 9.18
C LYS A 307 1.56 20.23 8.01
N LEU A 308 2.87 20.25 8.30
CA LEU A 308 3.93 20.31 7.31
C LEU A 308 4.95 19.21 7.64
N GLY A 309 5.24 18.34 6.68
CA GLY A 309 6.13 17.22 6.89
C GLY A 309 7.10 17.00 5.74
N LEU A 310 8.28 16.50 6.07
CA LEU A 310 9.27 16.02 5.11
C LEU A 310 9.62 14.58 5.46
N SER A 311 9.68 13.71 4.48
CA SER A 311 10.04 12.30 4.68
C SER A 311 10.98 11.78 3.62
N ALA A 312 11.72 10.72 3.97
CA ALA A 312 12.55 9.96 3.08
C ALA A 312 12.26 8.47 3.28
N SER A 313 11.91 7.77 2.20
CA SER A 313 11.57 6.35 2.20
C SER A 313 12.56 5.58 1.34
N TYR A 314 13.05 4.44 1.84
CA TYR A 314 13.98 3.57 1.12
C TYR A 314 13.57 2.10 1.22
N PRO A 315 13.55 1.35 0.10
CA PRO A 315 13.25 -0.07 0.12
C PRO A 315 14.48 -0.87 0.61
N LEU A 316 14.43 -1.29 1.88
CA LEU A 316 15.45 -2.13 2.50
C LEU A 316 15.46 -3.54 1.88
N MET A 317 14.27 -4.06 1.57
CA MET A 317 14.04 -5.32 0.84
C MET A 317 13.00 -5.07 -0.25
N LEU A 318 13.26 -5.58 -1.45
CA LEU A 318 12.33 -5.44 -2.57
C LEU A 318 12.47 -6.63 -3.52
N SER A 319 11.49 -7.52 -3.48
CA SER A 319 11.39 -8.70 -4.35
C SER A 319 9.93 -8.89 -4.79
N ASN A 320 9.68 -9.87 -5.65
CA ASN A 320 8.33 -10.17 -6.13
C ASN A 320 7.37 -10.63 -5.01
N GLN A 321 7.90 -11.25 -3.97
CA GLN A 321 7.10 -11.82 -2.88
C GLN A 321 7.16 -10.99 -1.59
N ARG A 322 8.21 -10.21 -1.36
CA ARG A 322 8.45 -9.52 -0.10
C ARG A 322 9.00 -8.13 -0.33
N SER A 323 8.49 -7.18 0.41
CA SER A 323 9.06 -5.83 0.47
C SER A 323 9.15 -5.36 1.92
N LEU A 324 10.21 -4.62 2.24
CA LEU A 324 10.39 -3.89 3.49
C LEU A 324 10.81 -2.47 3.15
N LEU A 325 9.94 -1.52 3.45
CA LEU A 325 10.18 -0.10 3.27
C LEU A 325 10.48 0.55 4.62
N GLY A 326 11.61 1.23 4.72
CA GLY A 326 11.94 2.10 5.85
C GLY A 326 11.66 3.55 5.50
N THR A 327 10.98 4.28 6.37
CA THR A 327 10.68 5.70 6.21
C THR A 327 11.09 6.47 7.46
N VAL A 328 11.81 7.56 7.26
CA VAL A 328 12.09 8.56 8.30
C VAL A 328 11.36 9.84 7.92
N SER A 329 10.62 10.41 8.84
CA SER A 329 9.86 11.64 8.63
C SER A 329 10.02 12.62 9.79
N GLY A 330 10.18 13.90 9.46
CA GLY A 330 10.08 15.00 10.42
C GLY A 330 8.88 15.85 10.07
N TYR A 331 8.05 16.22 11.05
CA TYR A 331 6.92 17.09 10.78
C TYR A 331 6.65 18.07 11.91
N ALA A 332 6.07 19.21 11.53
CA ALA A 332 5.47 20.20 12.41
C ALA A 332 3.95 20.10 12.30
N SER A 333 3.26 20.05 13.43
CA SER A 333 1.81 20.07 13.49
C SER A 333 1.33 21.18 14.43
N HIS A 334 0.26 21.87 14.01
CA HIS A 334 -0.48 22.84 14.81
C HIS A 334 -1.91 22.37 14.93
N SER A 335 -2.43 22.30 16.14
CA SER A 335 -3.84 21.98 16.40
C SER A 335 -4.45 23.00 17.36
N GLU A 336 -5.66 23.44 17.05
CA GLU A 336 -6.49 24.27 17.92
C GLU A 336 -7.88 23.63 18.02
N ASP A 337 -8.37 23.48 19.25
CA ASP A 337 -9.73 23.02 19.55
C ASP A 337 -10.39 24.09 20.45
N ARG A 338 -11.42 24.77 19.92
CA ARG A 338 -12.10 25.91 20.53
C ARG A 338 -13.57 25.62 20.71
N TYR A 339 -14.08 25.88 21.89
CA TYR A 339 -15.50 25.86 22.22
C TYR A 339 -15.95 27.28 22.51
N GLN A 340 -16.98 27.76 21.80
CA GLN A 340 -17.53 29.09 21.94
C GLN A 340 -19.03 29.06 22.11
N ASN A 341 -19.53 29.62 23.21
CA ASN A 341 -20.96 29.84 23.38
C ASN A 341 -21.39 31.03 22.52
N GLN A 342 -22.29 30.77 21.59
CA GLN A 342 -22.74 31.74 20.58
C GLN A 342 -23.62 32.85 21.16
N SER A 343 -24.24 32.64 22.34
CA SER A 343 -25.11 33.62 23.00
C SER A 343 -24.31 34.59 23.87
N THR A 344 -23.29 34.10 24.58
CA THR A 344 -22.53 34.90 25.54
C THR A 344 -21.17 35.32 25.02
N GLY A 345 -20.67 34.72 23.96
CA GLY A 345 -19.30 34.89 23.47
C GLY A 345 -18.24 34.20 24.34
N ALA A 346 -18.63 33.50 25.41
CA ALA A 346 -17.71 32.77 26.27
C ALA A 346 -16.93 31.74 25.48
N THR A 347 -15.63 31.73 25.62
CA THR A 347 -14.71 30.90 24.84
C THR A 347 -13.74 30.16 25.74
N ILE A 348 -13.54 28.89 25.52
CA ILE A 348 -12.47 28.06 26.07
C ILE A 348 -11.86 27.20 24.98
N GLY A 349 -10.56 27.03 25.01
CA GLY A 349 -9.89 26.19 24.01
C GLY A 349 -8.49 25.76 24.40
N MET A 350 -7.96 24.86 23.58
CA MET A 350 -6.61 24.31 23.71
C MET A 350 -5.87 24.46 22.38
N ARG A 351 -4.59 24.74 22.46
CA ARG A 351 -3.69 24.83 21.31
C ARG A 351 -2.45 24.00 21.58
N SER A 352 -2.01 23.25 20.57
CA SER A 352 -0.77 22.48 20.62
C SER A 352 0.02 22.69 19.34
N GLN A 353 1.32 22.90 19.48
CA GLN A 353 2.29 22.94 18.39
C GLN A 353 3.38 21.93 18.71
N VAL A 354 3.54 20.92 17.88
CA VAL A 354 4.50 19.84 18.09
C VAL A 354 5.47 19.69 16.93
N ARG A 355 6.67 19.20 17.23
CA ARG A 355 7.75 18.89 16.28
C ARG A 355 8.13 17.45 16.49
N VAL A 356 7.88 16.61 15.50
CA VAL A 356 7.93 15.16 15.65
C VAL A 356 8.90 14.57 14.65
N LEU A 357 9.76 13.67 15.11
CA LEU A 357 10.53 12.75 14.29
C LEU A 357 9.89 11.38 14.40
N GLN A 358 9.63 10.74 13.27
CA GLN A 358 9.03 9.42 13.20
C GLN A 358 9.86 8.50 12.31
N MET A 359 10.03 7.27 12.75
CA MET A 359 10.52 6.15 11.95
C MET A 359 9.39 5.15 11.73
N GLN A 360 9.27 4.65 10.52
CA GLN A 360 8.25 3.67 10.14
C GLN A 360 8.87 2.57 9.29
N PHE A 361 8.40 1.35 9.51
CA PHE A 361 8.76 0.17 8.73
C PHE A 361 7.49 -0.50 8.23
N ASP A 362 7.38 -0.66 6.91
CA ASP A 362 6.27 -1.30 6.25
C ASP A 362 6.75 -2.58 5.56
N TYR A 363 6.32 -3.72 6.08
CA TYR A 363 6.59 -5.03 5.53
C TYR A 363 5.37 -5.56 4.80
N THR A 364 5.57 -6.05 3.58
CA THR A 364 4.54 -6.75 2.81
C THR A 364 5.06 -8.10 2.35
N SER A 365 4.24 -9.15 2.53
CA SER A 365 4.48 -10.48 1.99
C SER A 365 3.29 -10.89 1.13
N VAL A 366 3.58 -11.30 -0.10
CA VAL A 366 2.57 -11.73 -1.09
C VAL A 366 2.85 -13.18 -1.46
N GLN A 367 1.91 -14.05 -1.15
CA GLN A 367 1.91 -15.46 -1.53
C GLN A 367 0.66 -15.73 -2.40
N PRO A 368 0.58 -16.82 -3.14
CA PRO A 368 -0.52 -17.05 -4.10
C PRO A 368 -1.93 -16.95 -3.52
N LYS A 369 -2.11 -17.25 -2.23
CA LYS A 369 -3.42 -17.24 -1.54
C LYS A 369 -3.42 -16.42 -0.26
N GLN A 370 -2.36 -15.67 0.01
CA GLN A 370 -2.20 -14.92 1.24
C GLN A 370 -1.43 -13.63 0.99
N VAL A 371 -1.95 -12.52 1.50
CA VAL A 371 -1.23 -11.25 1.58
C VAL A 371 -1.14 -10.84 3.04
N GLN A 372 0.06 -10.53 3.50
CA GLN A 372 0.32 -10.00 4.83
C GLN A 372 0.96 -8.62 4.71
N LYS A 373 0.49 -7.68 5.51
CA LYS A 373 1.07 -6.34 5.66
C LYS A 373 1.27 -6.07 7.14
N LEU A 374 2.46 -5.63 7.50
CA LEU A 374 2.82 -5.22 8.85
C LEU A 374 3.43 -3.82 8.76
N SER A 375 2.85 -2.87 9.47
CA SER A 375 3.40 -1.53 9.65
C SER A 375 3.75 -1.34 11.12
N PHE A 376 4.93 -0.81 11.40
CA PHE A 376 5.38 -0.45 12.73
C PHE A 376 5.98 0.95 12.69
N ASN A 377 5.63 1.78 13.66
CA ASN A 377 6.19 3.13 13.76
C ASN A 377 6.54 3.50 15.20
N VAL A 378 7.54 4.36 15.32
CA VAL A 378 7.93 5.04 16.57
C VAL A 378 8.06 6.52 16.26
N ALA A 379 7.43 7.35 17.07
CA ALA A 379 7.47 8.80 16.98
C ALA A 379 7.91 9.42 18.29
N LYS A 380 8.77 10.43 18.20
CA LYS A 380 9.24 11.24 19.31
C LYS A 380 9.01 12.70 19.01
N ALA A 381 8.32 13.39 19.89
CA ALA A 381 8.20 14.84 19.83
C ALA A 381 9.35 15.50 20.61
N PHE A 382 9.73 16.69 20.15
CA PHE A 382 10.83 17.48 20.70
C PHE A 382 10.37 18.90 20.99
N ASP A 383 10.85 19.47 22.08
CA ASP A 383 10.60 20.87 22.45
C ASP A 383 11.60 21.80 21.76
N ILE A 384 11.47 21.93 20.45
CA ILE A 384 12.32 22.71 19.55
C ILE A 384 11.47 23.52 18.58
N LEU A 385 12.07 24.50 17.90
CA LEU A 385 11.45 25.25 16.78
C LEU A 385 10.04 25.78 17.10
N GLY A 386 9.84 26.30 18.35
CA GLY A 386 8.58 26.88 18.79
C GLY A 386 7.48 25.85 19.12
N ALA A 387 7.85 24.63 19.50
CA ALA A 387 6.90 23.69 20.09
C ALA A 387 6.27 24.33 21.34
N SER A 388 4.97 24.21 21.50
CA SER A 388 4.26 24.86 22.62
C SER A 388 2.89 24.24 22.84
N LYS A 389 2.35 24.41 24.02
CA LYS A 389 0.97 24.11 24.38
C LYS A 389 0.37 25.19 25.23
N SER A 390 -0.89 25.49 25.05
CA SER A 390 -1.62 26.45 25.87
C SER A 390 -3.09 26.13 25.97
N GLY A 391 -3.69 26.35 27.11
CA GLY A 391 -5.11 26.57 27.23
C GLY A 391 -5.39 28.07 27.14
N PHE A 392 -6.53 28.47 26.62
CA PHE A 392 -6.96 29.85 26.53
C PHE A 392 -8.46 29.98 26.81
N THR A 393 -8.85 31.09 27.43
CA THR A 393 -10.25 31.42 27.72
C THR A 393 -10.41 32.92 27.83
N ASN A 394 -11.61 33.43 27.58
CA ASN A 394 -12.01 34.81 27.89
C ASN A 394 -12.89 34.92 29.15
N LEU A 395 -13.08 33.81 29.87
CA LEU A 395 -13.89 33.80 31.09
C LEU A 395 -13.07 34.33 32.27
N PRO A 396 -13.56 35.36 32.99
CA PRO A 396 -12.86 35.89 34.15
C PRO A 396 -12.67 34.85 35.27
N GLY A 397 -11.47 34.76 35.82
CA GLY A 397 -11.16 33.84 36.92
C GLY A 397 -11.05 32.35 36.53
N VAL A 398 -11.19 31.99 35.26
CA VAL A 398 -11.03 30.63 34.77
C VAL A 398 -9.62 30.45 34.16
N ILE A 399 -8.91 29.43 34.61
CA ILE A 399 -7.62 29.03 34.03
C ILE A 399 -7.88 27.82 33.10
N ALA A 400 -7.68 28.01 31.83
CA ALA A 400 -7.72 26.92 30.86
C ALA A 400 -6.33 26.25 30.78
N THR A 401 -6.29 24.94 30.90
CA THR A 401 -5.05 24.15 30.81
C THR A 401 -5.11 23.20 29.62
N ASN A 402 -3.95 22.92 29.04
CA ASN A 402 -3.81 21.90 28.00
C ASN A 402 -2.95 20.76 28.57
N PRO A 403 -3.51 19.56 28.79
CA PRO A 403 -2.78 18.42 29.34
C PRO A 403 -1.81 17.76 28.35
N ALA A 404 -1.92 18.04 27.05
CA ALA A 404 -1.10 17.40 26.03
C ALA A 404 0.39 17.65 26.24
N SER A 405 1.22 16.63 25.98
CA SER A 405 2.69 16.73 26.01
C SER A 405 3.23 17.25 24.68
N THR A 406 4.23 18.15 24.74
CA THR A 406 5.01 18.57 23.56
C THR A 406 6.25 17.70 23.33
N THR A 407 6.55 16.79 24.26
CA THR A 407 7.73 15.91 24.22
C THR A 407 7.38 14.43 24.32
N PHE A 408 6.22 14.04 23.81
CA PHE A 408 5.71 12.68 23.88
C PHE A 408 6.55 11.65 23.11
N VAL A 409 6.40 10.38 23.53
CA VAL A 409 6.78 9.19 22.75
C VAL A 409 5.52 8.43 22.37
N ARG A 410 5.44 7.98 21.15
CA ARG A 410 4.33 7.19 20.64
C ARG A 410 4.84 6.04 19.78
N THR A 411 4.32 4.84 20.00
CA THR A 411 4.57 3.67 19.16
C THR A 411 3.26 3.16 18.56
N GLY A 412 3.30 2.67 17.34
CA GLY A 412 2.12 2.13 16.69
C GLY A 412 2.46 0.91 15.83
N ALA A 413 1.52 -0.01 15.75
CA ALA A 413 1.62 -1.17 14.88
C ALA A 413 0.27 -1.46 14.22
N THR A 414 0.31 -1.89 12.97
CA THR A 414 -0.86 -2.38 12.24
C THR A 414 -0.50 -3.65 11.49
N PHE A 415 -1.30 -4.68 11.63
CA PHE A 415 -1.19 -5.95 10.93
C PHE A 415 -2.46 -6.21 10.13
N VAL A 416 -2.31 -6.56 8.85
CA VAL A 416 -3.42 -6.96 7.98
C VAL A 416 -3.03 -8.26 7.29
N GLN A 417 -3.89 -9.25 7.40
CA GLN A 417 -3.75 -10.51 6.67
C GLN A 417 -5.03 -10.80 5.90
N THR A 418 -4.87 -11.00 4.60
CA THR A 418 -5.96 -11.43 3.70
C THR A 418 -5.62 -12.81 3.17
N ASN A 419 -6.58 -13.74 3.26
CA ASN A 419 -6.44 -15.10 2.75
C ASN A 419 -7.53 -15.37 1.71
N GLU A 420 -7.17 -16.16 0.71
CA GLU A 420 -8.10 -16.74 -0.24
C GLU A 420 -8.24 -18.25 0.02
N TRP A 421 -9.46 -18.67 0.34
CA TRP A 421 -9.84 -20.05 0.62
C TRP A 421 -10.50 -20.69 -0.61
N PRO A 422 -10.70 -22.02 -0.64
CA PRO A 422 -11.50 -22.67 -1.67
C PRO A 422 -12.87 -22.00 -1.86
N PHE A 423 -13.47 -22.16 -3.03
CA PHE A 423 -14.78 -21.58 -3.42
C PHE A 423 -14.80 -20.05 -3.47
N LYS A 424 -13.64 -19.39 -3.65
CA LYS A 424 -13.49 -17.92 -3.69
C LYS A 424 -13.96 -17.23 -2.40
N ILE A 425 -13.86 -17.91 -1.27
CA ILE A 425 -14.08 -17.31 0.05
C ILE A 425 -12.80 -16.57 0.42
N GLY A 426 -12.95 -15.32 0.83
CA GLY A 426 -11.87 -14.50 1.37
C GLY A 426 -12.04 -14.31 2.86
N SER A 427 -10.94 -14.16 3.59
CA SER A 427 -10.95 -13.69 4.96
C SER A 427 -9.92 -12.58 5.14
N THR A 428 -10.27 -11.55 5.93
CA THR A 428 -9.36 -10.47 6.30
C THR A 428 -9.34 -10.34 7.82
N VAL A 429 -8.14 -10.39 8.39
CA VAL A 429 -7.90 -10.03 9.79
C VAL A 429 -7.09 -8.76 9.79
N GLN A 430 -7.54 -7.77 10.54
CA GLN A 430 -6.81 -6.54 10.76
C GLN A 430 -6.68 -6.27 12.24
N LEU A 431 -5.48 -5.96 12.69
CA LEU A 431 -5.15 -5.55 14.05
C LEU A 431 -4.43 -4.22 14.00
N THR A 432 -4.74 -3.32 14.90
CA THR A 432 -4.00 -2.08 15.07
C THR A 432 -3.83 -1.76 16.55
N GLY A 433 -2.75 -1.11 16.89
CA GLY A 433 -2.50 -0.64 18.25
C GLY A 433 -1.59 0.57 18.28
N GLN A 434 -1.81 1.41 19.27
CA GLN A 434 -0.96 2.54 19.61
C GLN A 434 -0.73 2.54 21.11
N TYR A 435 0.47 2.86 21.52
CA TYR A 435 0.84 3.10 22.92
C TYR A 435 1.63 4.38 23.06
N SER A 436 1.27 5.17 24.03
CA SER A 436 2.02 6.33 24.50
C SER A 436 1.98 6.38 26.02
N PRO A 437 3.10 6.63 26.72
CA PRO A 437 3.12 6.91 28.15
C PRO A 437 2.69 8.35 28.46
N ASP A 438 2.53 9.19 27.43
CA ASP A 438 2.26 10.62 27.53
C ASP A 438 0.82 10.94 27.12
N SER A 439 0.24 12.02 27.64
CA SER A 439 -0.98 12.62 27.10
C SER A 439 -0.67 13.25 25.74
N LEU A 440 -1.36 12.83 24.70
CA LEU A 440 -1.11 13.25 23.33
C LEU A 440 -2.02 14.43 22.91
N PRO A 441 -1.54 15.33 22.04
CA PRO A 441 -2.42 16.21 21.29
C PRO A 441 -3.45 15.41 20.49
N SER A 442 -4.64 15.94 20.25
CA SER A 442 -5.73 15.25 19.56
C SER A 442 -5.36 14.73 18.17
N THR A 443 -4.44 15.41 17.47
CA THR A 443 -3.92 14.99 16.16
C THR A 443 -2.99 13.77 16.22
N GLU A 444 -2.48 13.44 17.40
CA GLU A 444 -1.56 12.31 17.63
C GLU A 444 -2.23 11.11 18.32
N GLN A 445 -3.46 11.28 18.78
CA GLN A 445 -4.25 10.22 19.41
C GLN A 445 -4.72 9.20 18.38
N ILE A 446 -4.81 7.93 18.80
CA ILE A 446 -5.50 6.90 18.01
C ILE A 446 -7.01 7.11 18.14
N SER A 447 -7.71 7.01 17.01
CA SER A 447 -9.15 7.24 16.92
C SER A 447 -9.83 6.04 16.26
N PHE A 448 -11.05 5.72 16.69
CA PHE A 448 -11.86 4.63 16.18
C PHE A 448 -13.30 5.08 15.90
N GLY A 449 -13.92 4.39 14.95
CA GLY A 449 -15.30 4.60 14.50
C GLY A 449 -15.41 4.51 12.99
N ALA A 450 -16.53 4.00 12.48
CA ALA A 450 -16.85 3.80 11.06
C ALA A 450 -15.74 3.10 10.25
N GLN A 451 -15.10 3.79 9.33
CA GLN A 451 -14.15 3.21 8.40
C GLN A 451 -12.88 2.65 9.06
N ARG A 452 -12.62 3.04 10.31
CA ARG A 452 -11.44 2.59 11.05
C ARG A 452 -11.86 1.85 12.30
N PHE A 453 -12.27 0.60 12.13
CA PHE A 453 -12.90 -0.25 13.16
C PHE A 453 -14.19 0.35 13.73
N ALA A 454 -15.02 -0.48 14.32
CA ALA A 454 -16.30 -0.08 14.87
C ALA A 454 -17.26 0.54 13.83
N LEU A 455 -17.55 -0.23 12.77
CA LEU A 455 -18.34 0.17 11.61
C LEU A 455 -19.76 0.65 11.96
N GLY A 456 -20.31 0.20 13.10
CA GLY A 456 -21.62 0.64 13.61
C GLY A 456 -21.61 2.01 14.27
N TYR A 457 -20.45 2.65 14.44
CA TYR A 457 -20.31 3.95 15.09
C TYR A 457 -19.94 5.04 14.08
N GLN A 458 -19.96 6.31 14.51
CA GLN A 458 -19.51 7.41 13.67
C GLN A 458 -17.99 7.45 13.49
N PRO A 459 -17.47 8.08 12.41
CA PRO A 459 -16.05 8.36 12.29
C PRO A 459 -15.54 9.18 13.47
N GLY A 460 -14.44 8.72 14.10
CA GLY A 460 -13.86 9.42 15.24
C GLY A 460 -14.75 9.39 16.49
N GLU A 461 -15.61 8.38 16.64
CA GLU A 461 -16.48 8.21 17.80
C GLU A 461 -15.73 8.31 19.13
N THR A 462 -14.52 7.74 19.18
CA THR A 462 -13.66 7.80 20.35
C THR A 462 -12.20 7.92 19.96
N SER A 463 -11.40 8.58 20.80
CA SER A 463 -9.95 8.71 20.64
C SER A 463 -9.24 8.56 21.98
N GLY A 464 -7.96 8.20 21.93
CA GLY A 464 -7.16 8.04 23.14
C GLY A 464 -5.65 8.13 22.88
N ASP A 465 -4.88 8.31 23.93
CA ASP A 465 -3.42 8.33 23.90
C ASP A 465 -2.87 6.95 23.52
N SER A 466 -3.53 5.92 24.03
CA SER A 466 -3.29 4.52 23.71
C SER A 466 -4.58 3.83 23.31
N GLY A 467 -4.47 2.77 22.54
CA GLY A 467 -5.65 2.00 22.13
C GLY A 467 -5.32 0.88 21.17
N TRP A 468 -6.30 0.03 20.93
CA TRP A 468 -6.21 -1.06 19.98
C TRP A 468 -7.54 -1.34 19.30
N GLY A 469 -7.48 -1.87 18.09
CA GLY A 469 -8.63 -2.33 17.32
C GLY A 469 -8.34 -3.65 16.63
N ALA A 470 -9.38 -4.46 16.48
CA ALA A 470 -9.37 -5.73 15.77
C ALA A 470 -10.59 -5.84 14.85
N LEU A 471 -10.40 -6.40 13.68
CA LEU A 471 -11.45 -6.64 12.69
C LEU A 471 -11.27 -8.01 12.07
N LEU A 472 -12.37 -8.74 11.94
CA LEU A 472 -12.48 -9.97 11.18
C LEU A 472 -13.56 -9.79 10.12
N GLU A 473 -13.20 -10.01 8.87
CA GLU A 473 -14.12 -10.01 7.73
C GLU A 473 -14.07 -11.36 7.01
N LEU A 474 -15.23 -11.85 6.63
CA LEU A 474 -15.38 -12.95 5.70
C LEU A 474 -16.16 -12.46 4.48
N ASN A 475 -15.65 -12.75 3.30
CA ASN A 475 -16.24 -12.30 2.05
C ASN A 475 -16.23 -13.40 0.98
N ARG A 476 -17.00 -13.18 -0.08
CA ARG A 476 -16.97 -14.04 -1.25
C ARG A 476 -17.07 -13.21 -2.53
N ALA A 477 -16.12 -13.38 -3.41
CA ALA A 477 -16.09 -12.65 -4.67
C ALA A 477 -16.87 -13.39 -5.76
N PHE A 478 -17.77 -12.68 -6.44
CA PHE A 478 -18.51 -13.12 -7.61
C PHE A 478 -18.13 -12.25 -8.80
N ALA A 479 -17.87 -12.89 -9.95
CA ALA A 479 -17.57 -12.20 -11.21
C ALA A 479 -18.75 -12.39 -12.18
N PRO A 480 -19.71 -11.44 -12.22
CA PRO A 480 -20.94 -11.59 -13.01
C PRO A 480 -20.72 -11.45 -14.52
N GLY A 481 -19.52 -11.04 -14.96
CA GLY A 481 -19.17 -10.91 -16.38
C GLY A 481 -19.65 -9.62 -17.06
N PHE A 482 -20.26 -8.69 -16.33
CA PHE A 482 -20.71 -7.41 -16.90
C PHE A 482 -19.53 -6.49 -17.24
N THR A 483 -19.71 -5.63 -18.24
CA THR A 483 -18.65 -4.72 -18.71
C THR A 483 -18.23 -3.72 -17.63
N TYR A 484 -19.19 -3.16 -16.89
CA TYR A 484 -18.98 -2.13 -15.88
C TYR A 484 -19.09 -2.62 -14.44
N LEU A 485 -19.29 -3.92 -14.22
CA LEU A 485 -19.36 -4.53 -12.90
C LEU A 485 -18.62 -5.86 -12.96
N LYS A 486 -17.34 -5.85 -12.61
CA LYS A 486 -16.47 -7.03 -12.70
C LYS A 486 -16.55 -7.90 -11.47
N ASN A 487 -16.71 -7.29 -10.30
CA ASN A 487 -16.80 -8.02 -9.04
C ASN A 487 -17.93 -7.50 -8.18
N ILE A 488 -18.66 -8.43 -7.58
CA ILE A 488 -19.61 -8.23 -6.50
C ILE A 488 -19.06 -9.03 -5.33
N THR A 489 -18.79 -8.37 -4.21
CA THR A 489 -18.16 -9.01 -3.05
C THR A 489 -18.99 -8.71 -1.80
N PRO A 490 -20.04 -9.53 -1.50
CA PRO A 490 -20.70 -9.49 -0.20
C PRO A 490 -19.74 -9.91 0.90
N TYR A 491 -19.89 -9.33 2.08
CA TYR A 491 -19.08 -9.62 3.24
C TYR A 491 -19.88 -9.50 4.54
N ILE A 492 -19.40 -10.19 5.55
CA ILE A 492 -19.79 -10.02 6.95
C ILE A 492 -18.54 -9.58 7.72
N VAL A 493 -18.74 -8.72 8.71
CA VAL A 493 -17.67 -8.15 9.50
C VAL A 493 -18.04 -8.09 10.97
N TYR A 494 -17.07 -8.42 11.81
CA TYR A 494 -17.09 -8.13 13.24
C TYR A 494 -15.84 -7.36 13.59
N ASP A 495 -16.03 -6.28 14.32
CA ASP A 495 -14.92 -5.42 14.74
C ASP A 495 -15.06 -4.97 16.19
N MET A 496 -13.93 -4.65 16.79
CA MET A 496 -13.86 -4.13 18.15
C MET A 496 -12.70 -3.14 18.29
N ALA A 497 -12.86 -2.17 19.17
CA ALA A 497 -11.81 -1.22 19.52
C ALA A 497 -11.93 -0.78 20.97
N ARG A 498 -10.81 -0.37 21.55
CA ARG A 498 -10.73 0.18 22.90
C ARG A 498 -9.66 1.25 22.97
N VAL A 499 -9.97 2.32 23.69
CA VAL A 499 -9.04 3.45 23.89
C VAL A 499 -8.79 3.70 25.38
N TYR A 500 -7.68 4.37 25.65
CA TYR A 500 -7.22 4.75 26.98
C TYR A 500 -6.69 6.19 26.92
N LEU A 501 -7.03 6.99 27.91
CA LEU A 501 -6.50 8.35 28.10
C LEU A 501 -5.72 8.43 29.40
N HIS A 502 -4.64 9.19 29.43
CA HIS A 502 -3.93 9.54 30.68
C HIS A 502 -4.67 10.62 31.46
N SER A 503 -5.41 11.49 30.75
CA SER A 503 -6.21 12.54 31.36
C SER A 503 -7.69 12.34 30.99
N GLY A 504 -8.51 12.03 31.98
CA GLY A 504 -9.94 11.78 31.79
C GLY A 504 -10.29 10.32 31.44
N THR A 505 -11.56 10.08 31.22
CA THR A 505 -12.09 8.77 30.80
C THR A 505 -12.76 8.92 29.46
N PRO A 506 -12.35 8.16 28.44
CA PRO A 506 -13.01 8.22 27.14
C PRO A 506 -14.43 7.65 27.24
N VAL A 507 -15.37 8.30 26.55
CA VAL A 507 -16.76 7.84 26.43
C VAL A 507 -17.17 7.99 24.97
N PRO A 508 -17.57 6.91 24.28
CA PRO A 508 -17.55 5.50 24.71
C PRO A 508 -16.11 4.95 24.80
N ARG A 509 -15.92 3.95 25.65
CA ARG A 509 -14.59 3.35 25.89
C ARG A 509 -14.36 2.08 25.08
N ARG A 510 -15.40 1.30 24.86
CA ARG A 510 -15.38 0.03 24.15
C ARG A 510 -16.32 0.11 22.96
N LEU A 511 -15.78 0.06 21.79
CA LEU A 511 -16.55 -0.04 20.57
C LEU A 511 -16.52 -1.48 20.10
N SER A 512 -17.66 -2.01 19.70
CA SER A 512 -17.71 -3.23 18.90
C SER A 512 -18.94 -3.20 18.03
N SER A 513 -18.83 -3.71 16.82
CA SER A 513 -19.95 -3.79 15.89
C SER A 513 -19.94 -5.08 15.08
N ALA A 514 -21.15 -5.48 14.68
CA ALA A 514 -21.37 -6.56 13.73
C ALA A 514 -22.15 -6.01 12.54
N GLY A 515 -21.73 -6.38 11.34
CA GLY A 515 -22.30 -5.84 10.13
C GLY A 515 -22.15 -6.75 8.93
N PHE A 516 -22.87 -6.38 7.87
CA PHE A 516 -22.69 -6.95 6.55
C PHE A 516 -22.71 -5.85 5.50
N GLY A 517 -22.09 -6.12 4.36
CA GLY A 517 -22.04 -5.18 3.27
C GLY A 517 -21.75 -5.83 1.93
N VAL A 518 -21.69 -5.01 0.89
CA VAL A 518 -21.35 -5.43 -0.45
C VAL A 518 -20.41 -4.40 -1.09
N ARG A 519 -19.34 -4.91 -1.70
CA ARG A 519 -18.44 -4.13 -2.54
C ARG A 519 -18.69 -4.42 -4.00
N LEU A 520 -18.81 -3.36 -4.78
CA LEU A 520 -19.05 -3.38 -6.22
C LEU A 520 -17.90 -2.65 -6.90
N THR A 521 -17.27 -3.29 -7.90
CA THR A 521 -16.15 -2.68 -8.62
C THR A 521 -16.07 -3.15 -10.07
N ASP A 522 -15.62 -2.27 -10.95
CA ASP A 522 -15.20 -2.64 -12.31
C ASP A 522 -13.72 -3.03 -12.40
N SER A 523 -13.02 -3.09 -11.23
CA SER A 523 -11.58 -3.38 -11.11
C SER A 523 -10.66 -2.35 -11.80
N ARG A 524 -11.20 -1.21 -12.23
CA ARG A 524 -10.43 -0.20 -12.97
C ARG A 524 -10.71 1.22 -12.54
N PHE A 525 -11.96 1.64 -12.56
CA PHE A 525 -12.33 3.04 -12.40
C PHE A 525 -13.00 3.33 -11.06
N TYR A 526 -13.83 2.41 -10.57
CA TYR A 526 -14.59 2.68 -9.36
C TYR A 526 -14.59 1.52 -8.36
N ASN A 527 -14.85 1.89 -7.12
CA ASN A 527 -15.18 1.01 -6.02
C ASN A 527 -16.33 1.64 -5.22
N LEU A 528 -17.42 0.89 -5.03
CA LEU A 528 -18.56 1.26 -4.20
C LEU A 528 -18.67 0.24 -3.07
N ASP A 529 -18.65 0.69 -1.83
CA ASP A 529 -18.88 -0.12 -0.64
C ASP A 529 -20.13 0.39 0.07
N VAL A 530 -21.10 -0.49 0.28
CA VAL A 530 -22.33 -0.21 1.04
C VAL A 530 -22.47 -1.25 2.13
N SER A 531 -22.66 -0.81 3.37
CA SER A 531 -22.78 -1.69 4.51
C SER A 531 -23.81 -1.21 5.53
N ILE A 532 -24.31 -2.13 6.31
CA ILE A 532 -25.09 -1.88 7.52
C ILE A 532 -24.41 -2.57 8.68
N ALA A 533 -24.22 -1.85 9.78
CA ALA A 533 -23.58 -2.38 10.98
C ALA A 533 -24.29 -1.87 12.24
N LYS A 534 -24.39 -2.75 13.23
CA LYS A 534 -25.02 -2.45 14.52
C LYS A 534 -23.97 -2.37 15.61
N PRO A 535 -23.96 -1.31 16.46
CA PRO A 535 -23.16 -1.26 17.66
C PRO A 535 -23.60 -2.38 18.63
N VAL A 536 -22.63 -3.16 19.14
CA VAL A 536 -22.85 -4.20 20.15
C VAL A 536 -22.04 -3.95 21.43
N GLY A 537 -21.13 -2.97 21.41
CA GLY A 537 -20.37 -2.48 22.57
C GLY A 537 -21.10 -1.39 23.35
N ASP A 538 -20.35 -0.38 23.81
CA ASP A 538 -20.91 0.80 24.49
C ASP A 538 -21.88 1.54 23.56
N ALA A 539 -22.84 2.28 24.11
CA ALA A 539 -23.77 3.07 23.31
C ALA A 539 -23.00 4.19 22.56
N PRO A 540 -23.35 4.47 21.28
CA PRO A 540 -22.82 5.63 20.58
C PRO A 540 -23.12 6.94 21.32
N ILE A 541 -22.26 7.94 21.16
CA ILE A 541 -22.47 9.28 21.76
C ILE A 541 -23.79 9.91 21.26
N GLU A 542 -24.14 9.68 20.01
CA GLU A 542 -25.33 10.28 19.38
C GLU A 542 -26.64 9.70 19.88
N SER A 543 -26.65 8.44 20.27
CA SER A 543 -27.88 7.71 20.50
C SER A 543 -27.68 6.54 21.48
N ALA A 544 -28.39 6.54 22.56
CA ALA A 544 -28.40 5.41 23.49
C ALA A 544 -29.03 4.12 22.88
N SER A 545 -29.65 4.21 21.70
CA SER A 545 -30.47 3.13 21.12
C SER A 545 -29.65 2.03 20.42
N ARG A 546 -28.36 2.21 20.15
CA ARG A 546 -27.55 1.27 19.34
C ARG A 546 -28.24 0.86 18.03
N SER A 547 -28.93 1.79 17.39
CA SER A 547 -29.58 1.57 16.10
C SER A 547 -28.54 1.22 15.01
N PRO A 548 -28.87 0.31 14.08
CA PRO A 548 -28.01 0.00 12.95
C PRO A 548 -27.68 1.25 12.13
N ARG A 549 -26.45 1.33 11.68
CA ARG A 549 -25.95 2.42 10.84
C ARG A 549 -25.70 1.93 9.42
N VAL A 550 -26.16 2.70 8.44
CA VAL A 550 -25.84 2.48 7.03
C VAL A 550 -24.63 3.35 6.67
N ASN A 551 -23.62 2.72 6.08
CA ASN A 551 -22.42 3.39 5.57
C ASN A 551 -22.35 3.18 4.06
N ALA A 552 -22.04 4.23 3.31
CA ALA A 552 -21.78 4.15 1.90
C ALA A 552 -20.53 4.95 1.56
N SER A 553 -19.61 4.33 0.86
CA SER A 553 -18.42 4.99 0.33
C SER A 553 -18.25 4.65 -1.15
N PHE A 554 -17.88 5.64 -1.93
CA PHE A 554 -17.64 5.51 -3.34
C PHE A 554 -16.31 6.17 -3.70
N SER A 555 -15.47 5.48 -4.43
CA SER A 555 -14.26 6.07 -4.98
C SER A 555 -14.24 5.91 -6.50
N TYR A 556 -13.77 6.94 -7.18
CA TYR A 556 -13.65 6.97 -8.62
C TYR A 556 -12.30 7.54 -9.04
N GLN A 557 -11.71 6.93 -10.07
CA GLN A 557 -10.45 7.35 -10.65
C GLN A 557 -10.65 7.60 -12.15
N LEU A 558 -10.40 8.83 -12.58
CA LEU A 558 -10.27 9.18 -13.99
C LEU A 558 -8.81 9.03 -14.44
N TYR A 559 -8.63 8.73 -15.71
CA TYR A 559 -7.30 8.70 -16.31
C TYR A 559 -6.84 10.10 -16.68
#